data_86c7790452f55ffb48bee789e3f189f6
#
_entry.id   86c7790452f55ffb48bee789e3f189f6
#
_cell.length_a   1.000
_cell.length_b   1.000
_cell.length_c   1.000
_cell.angle_alpha   90.00
_cell.angle_beta   90.00
_cell.angle_gamma   90.00
#
_symmetry.space_group_name_H-M   'P 1'
#
loop_
_entity.id
_entity.type
_entity.pdbx_description
1 polymer ?
#
loop_
_entity_poly.entity_id
_entity_poly.type
_entity_poly.pdbx_seq_one_letter_code
_entity_poly.pdbx_strand_id
1 'polypeptide(L)'
;QVATSSGNVTDESLVIPTNEWTHIAVTYDADAKTVIIYINGKNMLETTLDCGVVNWGQTMTDEGNGFWIGHSYNRDRWLEGNISEVRIWNKVLTSAEINAKDHFYQVEPDADGLVSYWKFDEGAGTAIHDYSGNENNATAVESLTWTAVELPAK
;
A
#
# COMPACT_ATOMS: atom_id res chain seq x y z
N GLN A 1 -9.79 -6.17 2.26
CA GLN A 1 -9.35 -7.29 3.09
C GLN A 1 -7.89 -7.09 3.45
N VAL A 2 -7.55 -7.14 4.72
CA VAL A 2 -6.17 -7.28 5.20
C VAL A 2 -6.03 -8.72 5.69
N ALA A 3 -5.14 -9.47 5.09
CA ALA A 3 -4.95 -10.89 5.39
C ALA A 3 -3.55 -11.12 5.97
N THR A 4 -3.49 -11.99 6.97
CA THR A 4 -2.26 -12.50 7.54
C THR A 4 -2.30 -14.01 7.61
N SER A 5 -1.20 -14.66 7.94
CA SER A 5 -1.16 -16.11 8.14
C SER A 5 -2.08 -16.58 9.29
N SER A 6 -2.47 -15.70 10.18
CA SER A 6 -3.27 -16.01 11.37
C SER A 6 -4.71 -15.47 11.32
N GLY A 7 -5.07 -14.70 10.31
CA GLY A 7 -6.42 -14.17 10.20
C GLY A 7 -6.59 -13.11 9.10
N ASN A 8 -7.83 -12.77 8.86
CA ASN A 8 -8.25 -11.77 7.91
C ASN A 8 -9.08 -10.70 8.61
N VAL A 9 -8.86 -9.46 8.23
CA VAL A 9 -9.78 -8.37 8.53
C VAL A 9 -10.60 -8.09 7.28
N THR A 10 -11.88 -8.33 7.36
CA THR A 10 -12.84 -8.00 6.30
C THR A 10 -14.02 -7.25 6.90
N ASP A 11 -14.42 -6.20 6.23
CA ASP A 11 -15.65 -5.50 6.54
C ASP A 11 -16.36 -5.19 5.22
N GLU A 12 -17.51 -5.79 5.00
CA GLU A 12 -18.28 -5.61 3.77
C GLU A 12 -18.87 -4.21 3.63
N SER A 13 -18.88 -3.42 4.71
CA SER A 13 -19.30 -2.01 4.67
C SER A 13 -18.22 -1.08 4.12
N LEU A 14 -16.96 -1.54 4.04
CA LEU A 14 -15.85 -0.79 3.46
C LEU A 14 -15.92 -0.86 1.94
N VAL A 15 -16.63 0.08 1.35
CA VAL A 15 -16.75 0.21 -0.09
C VAL A 15 -15.78 1.28 -0.58
N ILE A 16 -14.93 0.91 -1.52
CA ILE A 16 -14.11 1.87 -2.27
C ILE A 16 -14.96 2.35 -3.44
N PRO A 17 -15.20 3.66 -3.57
CA PRO A 17 -15.94 4.20 -4.70
C PRO A 17 -15.26 3.86 -6.03
N THR A 18 -16.07 3.66 -7.08
CA THR A 18 -15.56 3.45 -8.43
C THR A 18 -15.49 4.77 -9.19
N ASN A 19 -14.54 4.85 -10.13
CA ASN A 19 -14.32 6.01 -10.99
C ASN A 19 -13.89 7.30 -10.26
N GLU A 20 -13.31 7.16 -9.09
CA GLU A 20 -12.68 8.28 -8.38
C GLU A 20 -11.38 7.85 -7.68
N TRP A 21 -10.43 8.77 -7.54
CA TRP A 21 -9.24 8.53 -6.76
C TRP A 21 -9.58 8.43 -5.27
N THR A 22 -9.10 7.37 -4.66
CA THR A 22 -9.33 7.09 -3.25
C THR A 22 -8.00 6.79 -2.58
N HIS A 23 -7.63 7.56 -1.56
CA HIS A 23 -6.48 7.25 -0.73
C HIS A 23 -6.84 6.16 0.29
N ILE A 24 -6.03 5.12 0.33
CA ILE A 24 -6.17 4.02 1.28
C ILE A 24 -4.89 3.93 2.10
N ALA A 25 -5.03 3.90 3.42
CA ALA A 25 -3.94 3.57 4.32
C ALA A 25 -4.36 2.46 5.29
N VAL A 26 -3.42 1.57 5.58
CA VAL A 26 -3.60 0.53 6.60
C VAL A 26 -2.43 0.63 7.57
N THR A 27 -2.73 0.75 8.84
CA THR A 27 -1.73 0.70 9.90
C THR A 27 -1.89 -0.59 10.71
N TYR A 28 -0.78 -1.15 11.14
CA TYR A 28 -0.75 -2.29 12.05
C TYR A 28 0.22 -2.01 13.19
N ASP A 29 -0.30 -1.96 14.40
CA ASP A 29 0.48 -1.90 15.62
C ASP A 29 0.62 -3.33 16.17
N ALA A 30 1.84 -3.84 16.14
CA ALA A 30 2.12 -5.22 16.55
C ALA A 30 2.04 -5.41 18.07
N ASP A 31 2.36 -4.38 18.85
CA ASP A 31 2.32 -4.43 20.33
C ASP A 31 0.87 -4.35 20.82
N ALA A 32 0.09 -3.44 20.24
CA ALA A 32 -1.33 -3.30 20.54
C ALA A 32 -2.21 -4.32 19.79
N LYS A 33 -1.64 -5.05 18.81
CA LYS A 33 -2.36 -5.95 17.91
C LYS A 33 -3.55 -5.27 17.20
N THR A 34 -3.38 -4.00 16.84
CA THR A 34 -4.45 -3.18 16.30
C THR A 34 -4.20 -2.89 14.82
N VAL A 35 -5.21 -3.17 14.01
CA VAL A 35 -5.28 -2.75 12.60
C VAL A 35 -6.24 -1.60 12.47
N ILE A 36 -5.84 -0.55 11.76
CA ILE A 36 -6.74 0.54 11.38
C ILE A 36 -6.70 0.71 9.86
N ILE A 37 -7.88 0.79 9.26
CA ILE A 37 -8.06 1.07 7.84
C ILE A 37 -8.59 2.49 7.68
N TYR A 38 -7.88 3.28 6.89
CA TYR A 38 -8.26 4.65 6.55
C TYR A 38 -8.68 4.74 5.09
N ILE A 39 -9.77 5.43 4.83
CA ILE A 39 -10.19 5.82 3.48
C ILE A 39 -10.28 7.35 3.45
N ASN A 40 -9.53 7.97 2.53
CA ASN A 40 -9.39 9.42 2.42
C ASN A 40 -9.05 10.07 3.77
N GLY A 41 -8.15 9.44 4.53
CA GLY A 41 -7.68 9.89 5.83
C GLY A 41 -8.65 9.67 6.99
N LYS A 42 -9.86 9.18 6.75
CA LYS A 42 -10.84 8.88 7.78
C LYS A 42 -10.67 7.44 8.28
N ASN A 43 -10.56 7.24 9.60
CA ASN A 43 -10.62 5.91 10.21
C ASN A 43 -12.00 5.29 9.92
N MET A 44 -11.99 4.24 9.11
CA MET A 44 -13.21 3.52 8.70
C MET A 44 -13.39 2.21 9.45
N LEU A 45 -12.30 1.62 9.91
CA LEU A 45 -12.32 0.38 10.67
C LEU A 45 -11.12 0.35 11.60
N GLU A 46 -11.36 0.03 12.86
CA GLU A 46 -10.35 -0.28 13.85
C GLU A 46 -10.70 -1.61 14.50
N THR A 47 -9.78 -2.56 14.49
CA THR A 47 -10.03 -3.89 15.04
C THR A 47 -8.75 -4.53 15.56
N THR A 48 -8.91 -5.53 16.40
CA THR A 48 -7.79 -6.34 16.91
C THR A 48 -7.50 -7.47 15.93
N LEU A 49 -6.23 -7.61 15.54
CA LEU A 49 -5.73 -8.70 14.74
C LEU A 49 -4.42 -9.23 15.32
N ASP A 50 -4.47 -10.42 15.89
CA ASP A 50 -3.26 -11.11 16.35
C ASP A 50 -2.59 -11.81 15.17
N CYS A 51 -1.65 -11.13 14.55
CA CYS A 51 -0.91 -11.66 13.39
C CYS A 51 0.28 -12.56 13.79
N GLY A 52 0.54 -12.74 15.10
CA GLY A 52 1.79 -13.31 15.56
C GLY A 52 2.99 -12.43 15.17
N VAL A 53 4.17 -13.02 15.10
CA VAL A 53 5.38 -12.30 14.67
C VAL A 53 5.32 -12.14 13.15
N VAL A 54 5.16 -10.92 12.67
CA VAL A 54 5.35 -10.62 11.25
C VAL A 54 6.85 -10.60 10.96
N ASN A 55 7.37 -11.69 10.42
CA ASN A 55 8.76 -11.77 10.00
C ASN A 55 8.94 -11.09 8.65
N TRP A 56 9.21 -9.79 8.67
CA TRP A 56 9.56 -9.01 7.46
C TRP A 56 10.91 -9.42 6.84
N GLY A 57 11.68 -10.26 7.52
CA GLY A 57 13.02 -10.69 7.10
C GLY A 57 13.06 -12.03 6.39
N GLN A 58 11.97 -12.65 6.05
CA GLN A 58 11.99 -13.84 5.21
C GLN A 58 12.24 -13.44 3.76
N THR A 59 13.34 -13.93 3.21
CA THR A 59 13.61 -13.82 1.78
C THR A 59 12.46 -14.49 1.03
N MET A 60 11.68 -13.69 0.33
CA MET A 60 10.59 -14.18 -0.52
C MET A 60 11.23 -14.78 -1.78
N THR A 61 11.66 -16.04 -1.70
CA THR A 61 12.48 -16.68 -2.75
C THR A 61 11.66 -17.47 -3.76
N ASP A 62 10.37 -17.67 -3.51
CA ASP A 62 9.55 -18.52 -4.37
C ASP A 62 8.57 -17.72 -5.22
N GLU A 63 8.32 -18.18 -6.43
CA GLU A 63 7.29 -17.66 -7.32
C GLU A 63 5.90 -17.71 -6.66
N GLY A 64 5.51 -16.73 -5.94
CA GLY A 64 4.23 -16.68 -5.21
C GLY A 64 4.31 -16.02 -3.85
N ASN A 65 5.52 -15.86 -3.30
CA ASN A 65 5.75 -15.23 -2.01
C ASN A 65 6.24 -13.77 -2.11
N GLY A 66 6.19 -13.16 -3.28
CA GLY A 66 6.57 -11.76 -3.49
C GLY A 66 5.56 -10.78 -2.89
N PHE A 67 6.00 -9.55 -2.64
CA PHE A 67 5.09 -8.43 -2.42
C PHE A 67 4.51 -8.02 -3.77
N TRP A 68 3.19 -8.07 -3.89
CA TRP A 68 2.49 -7.80 -5.13
C TRP A 68 1.61 -6.57 -5.00
N ILE A 69 1.62 -5.73 -6.03
CA ILE A 69 0.75 -4.57 -6.14
C ILE A 69 -0.18 -4.80 -7.33
N GLY A 70 -1.49 -4.64 -7.12
CA GLY A 70 -2.50 -4.72 -8.16
C GLY A 70 -3.07 -6.12 -8.40
N HIS A 71 -2.59 -7.16 -7.72
CA HIS A 71 -3.22 -8.48 -7.80
C HIS A 71 -3.05 -9.32 -6.52
N SER A 72 -3.81 -10.39 -6.40
CA SER A 72 -3.71 -11.31 -5.27
C SER A 72 -2.55 -12.29 -5.43
N TYR A 73 -2.16 -12.94 -4.32
CA TYR A 73 -1.07 -13.90 -4.24
C TYR A 73 -1.21 -15.11 -5.18
N ASN A 74 -2.43 -15.48 -5.52
CA ASN A 74 -2.73 -16.60 -6.43
C ASN A 74 -2.91 -16.16 -7.89
N ARG A 75 -2.64 -14.90 -8.20
CA ARG A 75 -2.66 -14.31 -9.55
C ARG A 75 -3.99 -14.46 -10.31
N ASP A 76 -5.10 -14.63 -9.61
CA ASP A 76 -6.43 -14.81 -10.20
C ASP A 76 -7.37 -13.62 -9.94
N ARG A 77 -6.89 -12.60 -9.23
CA ARG A 77 -7.66 -11.40 -8.88
C ARG A 77 -6.83 -10.17 -9.15
N TRP A 78 -7.22 -9.46 -10.16
CA TRP A 78 -6.55 -8.26 -10.63
C TRP A 78 -7.31 -7.03 -10.20
N LEU A 79 -6.59 -5.95 -9.94
CA LEU A 79 -7.20 -4.65 -9.77
C LEU A 79 -7.55 -4.10 -11.15
N GLU A 80 -8.83 -3.86 -11.40
CA GLU A 80 -9.30 -3.12 -12.58
C GLU A 80 -9.34 -1.63 -12.22
N GLY A 81 -8.24 -0.91 -12.45
CA GLY A 81 -8.12 0.49 -12.08
C GLY A 81 -6.70 1.02 -12.21
N ASN A 82 -6.49 2.23 -11.75
CA ASN A 82 -5.18 2.88 -11.71
C ASN A 82 -4.61 2.86 -10.27
N ILE A 83 -3.30 2.76 -10.16
CA ILE A 83 -2.56 2.84 -8.89
C ILE A 83 -1.51 3.94 -9.03
N SER A 84 -1.32 4.72 -7.98
CA SER A 84 -0.27 5.71 -7.84
C SER A 84 0.12 5.87 -6.38
N GLU A 85 1.33 6.35 -6.11
CA GLU A 85 1.77 6.78 -4.78
C GLU A 85 1.75 5.67 -3.72
N VAL A 86 2.26 4.48 -4.04
CA VAL A 86 2.33 3.36 -3.09
C VAL A 86 3.53 3.50 -2.16
N ARG A 87 3.29 3.38 -0.86
CA ARG A 87 4.32 3.54 0.18
C ARG A 87 4.24 2.46 1.23
N ILE A 88 5.40 2.06 1.74
CA ILE A 88 5.52 1.14 2.88
C ILE A 88 6.34 1.83 3.96
N TRP A 89 5.87 1.71 5.20
CA TRP A 89 6.48 2.30 6.38
C TRP A 89 6.81 1.22 7.41
N ASN A 90 7.91 1.38 8.13
CA ASN A 90 8.28 0.51 9.25
C ASN A 90 7.83 1.07 10.61
N LYS A 91 6.95 2.05 10.60
CA LYS A 91 6.31 2.64 11.78
C LYS A 91 4.80 2.76 11.59
N VAL A 92 4.08 2.82 12.70
CA VAL A 92 2.65 3.11 12.68
C VAL A 92 2.46 4.61 12.50
N LEU A 93 1.95 5.01 11.34
CA LEU A 93 1.60 6.41 11.11
C LEU A 93 0.35 6.78 11.91
N THR A 94 0.39 7.92 12.57
CA THR A 94 -0.78 8.49 13.24
C THR A 94 -1.80 9.03 12.23
N SER A 95 -3.05 9.17 12.66
CA SER A 95 -4.08 9.84 11.85
C SER A 95 -3.68 11.26 11.42
N ALA A 96 -2.93 11.98 12.26
CA ALA A 96 -2.43 13.31 11.93
C ALA A 96 -1.38 13.27 10.82
N GLU A 97 -0.45 12.31 10.83
CA GLU A 97 0.54 12.12 9.78
C GLU A 97 -0.13 11.71 8.47
N ILE A 98 -1.08 10.75 8.49
CA ILE A 98 -1.84 10.33 7.31
C ILE A 98 -2.64 11.49 6.70
N ASN A 99 -3.14 12.40 7.55
CA ASN A 99 -3.90 13.58 7.12
C ASN A 99 -3.06 14.84 6.92
N ALA A 100 -1.73 14.76 7.08
CA ALA A 100 -0.87 15.90 6.82
C ALA A 100 -1.08 16.40 5.37
N LYS A 101 -0.87 17.71 5.20
CA LYS A 101 -0.96 18.33 3.87
C LYS A 101 -0.04 17.56 2.92
N ASP A 102 -0.53 17.29 1.77
CA ASP A 102 0.19 16.61 0.67
C ASP A 102 0.48 15.11 0.89
N HIS A 103 0.33 14.53 2.09
CA HIS A 103 0.63 13.10 2.34
C HIS A 103 -0.11 12.15 1.38
N PHE A 104 -1.29 12.49 0.88
CA PHE A 104 -2.01 11.65 -0.08
C PHE A 104 -1.34 11.61 -1.44
N TYR A 105 -0.55 12.61 -1.79
CA TYR A 105 -0.03 12.84 -3.14
C TYR A 105 1.48 12.72 -3.23
N GLN A 106 2.16 13.00 -2.14
CA GLN A 106 3.63 12.89 -2.08
C GLN A 106 4.13 12.83 -0.64
N VAL A 107 5.33 12.27 -0.48
CA VAL A 107 6.12 12.34 0.75
C VAL A 107 7.57 12.60 0.36
N GLU A 108 8.35 13.10 1.31
CA GLU A 108 9.80 13.25 1.08
C GLU A 108 10.45 11.87 0.98
N PRO A 109 11.37 11.65 0.02
CA PRO A 109 12.04 10.37 -0.16
C PRO A 109 12.83 9.88 1.06
N ASP A 110 13.30 10.79 1.89
CA ASP A 110 14.05 10.54 3.12
C ASP A 110 13.17 10.60 4.39
N ALA A 111 11.85 10.52 4.25
CA ALA A 111 10.93 10.57 5.38
C ALA A 111 11.23 9.43 6.37
N ASP A 112 11.27 9.79 7.66
CA ASP A 112 11.59 8.85 8.73
C ASP A 112 10.62 7.66 8.74
N GLY A 113 11.18 6.44 8.68
CA GLY A 113 10.43 5.20 8.65
C GLY A 113 9.91 4.79 7.28
N LEU A 114 10.17 5.54 6.21
CA LEU A 114 9.80 5.15 4.85
C LEU A 114 10.69 4.00 4.37
N VAL A 115 10.08 2.87 4.01
CA VAL A 115 10.78 1.66 3.54
C VAL A 115 10.80 1.58 2.03
N SER A 116 9.68 1.90 1.40
CA SER A 116 9.55 1.91 -0.06
C SER A 116 8.55 2.96 -0.51
N TYR A 117 8.81 3.54 -1.68
CA TYR A 117 7.97 4.54 -2.29
C TYR A 117 7.95 4.42 -3.81
N TRP A 118 6.88 3.93 -4.37
CA TRP A 118 6.68 3.81 -5.81
C TRP A 118 5.62 4.82 -6.27
N LYS A 119 6.04 5.77 -7.12
CA LYS A 119 5.15 6.82 -7.64
C LYS A 119 4.30 6.34 -8.79
N PHE A 120 4.82 5.40 -9.58
CA PHE A 120 4.23 4.95 -10.85
C PHE A 120 4.13 6.09 -11.88
N ASP A 121 5.19 6.88 -12.00
CA ASP A 121 5.28 8.04 -12.90
C ASP A 121 6.29 7.84 -14.05
N GLU A 122 6.80 6.62 -14.26
CA GLU A 122 7.79 6.31 -15.29
C GLU A 122 7.28 6.50 -16.72
N GLY A 123 6.00 6.38 -16.94
CA GLY A 123 5.33 6.65 -18.23
C GLY A 123 5.61 5.63 -19.34
N ALA A 124 6.55 4.68 -19.16
CA ALA A 124 6.86 3.64 -20.11
C ALA A 124 7.68 2.50 -19.49
N GLY A 125 7.66 1.34 -20.14
CA GLY A 125 8.44 0.18 -19.71
C GLY A 125 7.80 -0.59 -18.56
N THR A 126 8.59 -1.48 -17.94
CA THR A 126 8.16 -2.39 -16.88
C THR A 126 8.91 -2.20 -15.56
N ALA A 127 9.99 -1.43 -15.55
CA ALA A 127 10.72 -1.11 -14.33
C ALA A 127 9.99 -0.01 -13.57
N ILE A 128 9.89 -0.18 -12.25
CA ILE A 128 9.22 0.75 -11.34
C ILE A 128 10.23 1.12 -10.25
N HIS A 129 10.54 2.39 -10.16
CA HIS A 129 11.59 2.89 -9.28
C HIS A 129 11.10 3.09 -7.84
N ASP A 130 11.91 2.65 -6.88
CA ASP A 130 11.72 2.98 -5.46
C ASP A 130 12.41 4.30 -5.12
N TYR A 131 11.62 5.31 -4.83
CA TYR A 131 12.08 6.66 -4.49
C TYR A 131 12.52 6.82 -3.02
N SER A 132 12.38 5.78 -2.17
CA SER A 132 12.78 5.85 -0.76
C SER A 132 14.30 5.83 -0.55
N GLY A 133 15.07 5.52 -1.59
CA GLY A 133 16.52 5.34 -1.50
C GLY A 133 16.96 3.95 -0.99
N ASN A 134 16.03 3.05 -0.70
CA ASN A 134 16.34 1.69 -0.24
C ASN A 134 16.47 0.67 -1.38
N GLU A 135 16.35 1.11 -2.63
CA GLU A 135 16.53 0.29 -3.84
C GLU A 135 15.55 -0.89 -3.96
N ASN A 136 14.39 -0.82 -3.34
CA ASN A 136 13.32 -1.81 -3.47
C ASN A 136 12.55 -1.64 -4.79
N ASN A 137 13.29 -1.57 -5.90
CA ASN A 137 12.71 -1.41 -7.23
C ASN A 137 11.81 -2.60 -7.57
N ALA A 138 10.70 -2.33 -8.25
CA ALA A 138 9.76 -3.35 -8.69
C ALA A 138 9.81 -3.54 -10.21
N THR A 139 9.23 -4.62 -10.68
CA THR A 139 9.09 -4.91 -12.11
C THR A 139 7.68 -5.42 -12.36
N ALA A 140 7.03 -4.88 -13.38
CA ALA A 140 5.75 -5.39 -13.81
C ALA A 140 5.91 -6.79 -14.42
N VAL A 141 5.05 -7.70 -14.00
CA VAL A 141 5.03 -9.09 -14.52
C VAL A 141 4.16 -9.25 -15.75
N GLU A 142 3.30 -8.27 -16.00
CA GLU A 142 2.41 -8.19 -17.15
C GLU A 142 2.55 -6.82 -17.83
N SER A 143 1.91 -6.66 -18.99
CA SER A 143 1.89 -5.37 -19.68
C SER A 143 1.16 -4.31 -18.85
N LEU A 144 1.84 -3.24 -18.51
CA LEU A 144 1.22 -2.07 -17.90
C LEU A 144 0.73 -1.09 -18.97
N THR A 145 -0.38 -0.45 -18.67
CA THR A 145 -0.81 0.74 -19.41
C THR A 145 -0.49 1.96 -18.56
N TRP A 146 0.38 2.82 -19.07
CA TRP A 146 0.71 4.09 -18.44
C TRP A 146 -0.30 5.15 -18.86
N THR A 147 -0.96 5.76 -17.90
CA THR A 147 -1.94 6.81 -18.13
C THR A 147 -1.54 8.03 -17.33
N ALA A 148 -1.29 9.14 -18.00
CA ALA A 148 -1.06 10.41 -17.32
C ALA A 148 -2.36 10.85 -16.64
N VAL A 149 -2.31 11.03 -15.32
CA VAL A 149 -3.44 11.46 -14.52
C VAL A 149 -3.02 12.59 -13.60
N GLU A 150 -3.93 13.51 -13.34
CA GLU A 150 -3.76 14.50 -12.26
C GLU A 150 -4.47 13.94 -11.02
N LEU A 151 -3.72 13.77 -9.95
CA LEU A 151 -4.32 13.41 -8.67
C LEU A 151 -5.11 14.62 -8.14
N PRO A 152 -6.30 14.41 -7.55
CA PRO A 152 -7.09 15.51 -7.04
C PRO A 152 -6.33 16.21 -5.91
N ALA A 153 -6.32 17.54 -5.91
CA ALA A 153 -5.77 18.30 -4.80
C ALA A 153 -6.61 18.08 -3.53
N LYS A 154 -5.93 17.98 -2.38
CA LYS A 154 -6.60 17.86 -1.08
C LYS A 154 -7.22 19.18 -0.64
#